data_6384e7dd5addbfdbeaa648b7724f7c32
#
_entry.id   6384e7dd5addbfdbeaa648b7724f7c32
#
_cell.length_a   1.000
_cell.length_b   1.000
_cell.length_c   1.000
_cell.angle_alpha   90.00
_cell.angle_beta   90.00
_cell.angle_gamma   90.00
#
_symmetry.space_group_name_H-M   'P 1'
#
loop_
_entity.id
_entity.type
_entity.pdbx_description
1 polymer ?
#
loop_
_entity_poly.entity_id
_entity_poly.type
_entity_poly.pdbx_seq_one_letter_code
_entity_poly.pdbx_strand_id
1 'polypeptide(L)'
;MLHKTLKPFPKDFLWGASTSAYQVEGASLEDGKGPSCQDVKVVPEGTSDLKVCADQYHRYKEDIALMAEMGFKTYRFSISWSRIIPEGTGAINPKGIEYYNVINECLKYGIEPLVTMFHFDMPAALDERGSWGNRDSIDWFLNFAKVMFENFGDRVKYWLTINEQNMLTLVGPVIGTLMIPEGCTNVLKETYQQNHHMLVAQAKAMALCHEMLPGAKIGPAPNISLVYPASCKPEDVLAAQNYNAIRNWLYLDMAVYGVYNNLVWAYLEENDACPEFGEGDAEALKSGHPDFIGFNYYNTATVEASDGTEKLDPGADQQTARGEAGVYRGYKNPNLPTTEFGWEIDPMGFRATIREMYSRYRLPMVVTENGLGAYDTLTEDGKVHDQYRIEYLRKHIEQIQLAISDGAEMMGYCPWSAIDLISTHEGMVKRYGFIYVDRDEFDLKTLDRYKKDSFYWYKKVIASNGEDLTD
;
A
#
# COMPACT_ATOMS: atom_id res chain seq x y z
N MET A 1 25.71 0.75 12.40
CA MET A 1 26.19 1.20 13.73
C MET A 1 25.72 0.19 14.75
N LEU A 2 26.57 -0.21 15.68
CA LEU A 2 26.19 -1.08 16.81
C LEU A 2 25.73 -0.20 17.97
N HIS A 3 24.52 -0.46 18.47
CA HIS A 3 24.01 0.22 19.65
C HIS A 3 24.42 -0.54 20.91
N LYS A 4 24.85 0.17 21.97
CA LYS A 4 25.12 -0.43 23.27
C LYS A 4 23.83 -0.79 24.01
N THR A 5 22.78 -0.01 23.77
CA THR A 5 21.44 -0.20 24.32
C THR A 5 20.44 0.21 23.24
N LEU A 6 19.42 -0.60 23.02
CA LEU A 6 18.35 -0.28 22.10
C LEU A 6 17.32 0.61 22.79
N LYS A 7 16.75 1.56 22.03
CA LYS A 7 15.58 2.31 22.49
C LYS A 7 14.36 1.40 22.44
N PRO A 8 13.45 1.48 23.43
CA PRO A 8 12.19 0.77 23.37
C PRO A 8 11.28 1.37 22.28
N PHE A 9 10.29 0.61 21.85
CA PHE A 9 9.19 1.16 21.07
C PHE A 9 8.45 2.24 21.85
N PRO A 10 7.89 3.28 21.20
CA PRO A 10 7.01 4.24 21.84
C PRO A 10 5.86 3.53 22.58
N LYS A 11 5.41 4.10 23.72
CA LYS A 11 4.33 3.50 24.52
C LYS A 11 2.98 3.46 23.79
N ASP A 12 2.79 4.40 22.89
CA ASP A 12 1.61 4.57 22.03
C ASP A 12 1.84 4.04 20.62
N PHE A 13 2.82 3.14 20.44
CA PHE A 13 3.13 2.56 19.14
C PHE A 13 1.92 1.79 18.59
N LEU A 14 1.53 2.10 17.37
CA LEU A 14 0.37 1.56 16.68
C LEU A 14 0.67 0.17 16.11
N TRP A 15 0.61 -0.86 16.96
CA TRP A 15 0.67 -2.26 16.56
C TRP A 15 -0.64 -2.67 15.91
N GLY A 16 -0.63 -3.20 14.69
CA GLY A 16 -1.83 -3.64 14.01
C GLY A 16 -1.53 -4.53 12.83
N ALA A 17 -2.42 -4.55 11.88
CA ALA A 17 -2.23 -5.12 10.55
C ALA A 17 -3.16 -4.44 9.54
N SER A 18 -3.05 -4.81 8.27
CA SER A 18 -3.76 -4.15 7.17
C SER A 18 -4.59 -5.11 6.33
N THR A 19 -5.56 -4.55 5.62
CA THR A 19 -6.31 -5.16 4.51
C THR A 19 -6.67 -4.08 3.48
N SER A 20 -7.19 -4.51 2.32
CA SER A 20 -7.83 -3.61 1.37
C SER A 20 -9.25 -4.06 1.03
N ALA A 21 -10.12 -3.11 0.74
CA ALA A 21 -11.55 -3.36 0.50
C ALA A 21 -11.79 -4.41 -0.59
N TYR A 22 -11.23 -4.19 -1.78
CA TYR A 22 -11.51 -5.08 -2.93
C TYR A 22 -10.96 -6.51 -2.75
N GLN A 23 -9.95 -6.70 -1.89
CA GLN A 23 -9.33 -8.02 -1.67
C GLN A 23 -10.00 -8.82 -0.54
N VAL A 24 -10.74 -8.15 0.36
CA VAL A 24 -11.24 -8.81 1.58
C VAL A 24 -12.74 -8.79 1.72
N GLU A 25 -13.42 -7.69 1.28
CA GLU A 25 -14.84 -7.47 1.58
C GLU A 25 -15.77 -8.49 0.92
N GLY A 26 -15.63 -8.69 -0.39
CA GLY A 26 -16.63 -9.39 -1.19
C GLY A 26 -17.92 -8.58 -1.33
N ALA A 27 -19.07 -9.26 -1.37
CA ALA A 27 -20.40 -8.63 -1.52
C ALA A 27 -20.43 -7.60 -2.68
N SER A 28 -19.82 -7.94 -3.81
CA SER A 28 -19.57 -7.03 -4.93
C SER A 28 -20.83 -6.48 -5.62
N LEU A 29 -21.96 -7.16 -5.43
CA LEU A 29 -23.26 -6.77 -6.01
C LEU A 29 -24.32 -6.48 -4.94
N GLU A 30 -23.93 -6.36 -3.68
CA GLU A 30 -24.87 -6.20 -2.59
C GLU A 30 -25.00 -4.75 -2.13
N ASP A 31 -26.16 -4.44 -1.57
CA ASP A 31 -26.47 -3.18 -0.90
C ASP A 31 -26.15 -1.92 -1.72
N GLY A 32 -26.32 -2.03 -3.06
CA GLY A 32 -26.14 -0.89 -3.95
C GLY A 32 -24.70 -0.50 -4.24
N LYS A 33 -23.71 -1.36 -3.94
CA LYS A 33 -22.33 -1.14 -4.37
C LYS A 33 -22.28 -1.10 -5.91
N GLY A 34 -21.64 -0.06 -6.46
CA GLY A 34 -21.29 -0.02 -7.88
C GLY A 34 -20.07 -0.90 -8.18
N PRO A 35 -19.87 -1.33 -9.44
CA PRO A 35 -18.68 -2.04 -9.84
C PRO A 35 -17.45 -1.13 -9.76
N SER A 36 -16.31 -1.70 -9.37
CA SER A 36 -15.00 -1.08 -9.52
C SER A 36 -14.24 -1.67 -10.71
N CYS A 37 -13.14 -1.05 -11.13
CA CYS A 37 -12.25 -1.60 -12.13
C CYS A 37 -11.75 -3.01 -11.74
N GLN A 38 -11.64 -3.31 -10.46
CA GLN A 38 -11.26 -4.62 -9.96
C GLN A 38 -12.36 -5.68 -10.15
N ASP A 39 -13.63 -5.27 -10.06
CA ASP A 39 -14.78 -6.17 -10.24
C ASP A 39 -15.00 -6.54 -11.73
N VAL A 40 -14.60 -5.66 -12.66
CA VAL A 40 -14.85 -5.84 -14.11
C VAL A 40 -13.64 -6.32 -14.90
N LYS A 41 -12.43 -6.26 -14.33
CA LYS A 41 -11.22 -6.73 -15.02
C LYS A 41 -11.26 -8.24 -15.28
N VAL A 42 -10.56 -8.67 -16.30
CA VAL A 42 -10.31 -10.09 -16.55
C VAL A 42 -9.44 -10.65 -15.42
N VAL A 43 -9.98 -11.64 -14.74
CA VAL A 43 -9.26 -12.33 -13.66
C VAL A 43 -8.16 -13.19 -14.28
N PRO A 44 -6.92 -13.22 -13.71
CA PRO A 44 -5.87 -14.11 -14.20
C PRO A 44 -6.33 -15.57 -14.23
N GLU A 45 -5.95 -16.31 -15.28
CA GLU A 45 -6.32 -17.72 -15.40
C GLU A 45 -5.85 -18.52 -14.18
N GLY A 46 -6.73 -19.35 -13.63
CA GLY A 46 -6.43 -20.16 -12.46
C GLY A 46 -6.62 -19.45 -11.11
N THR A 47 -7.06 -18.20 -11.10
CA THR A 47 -7.33 -17.45 -9.87
C THR A 47 -8.83 -17.18 -9.66
N SER A 48 -9.25 -17.00 -8.41
CA SER A 48 -10.62 -16.66 -8.07
C SER A 48 -10.96 -15.20 -8.38
N ASP A 49 -12.24 -14.95 -8.66
CA ASP A 49 -12.78 -13.60 -8.74
C ASP A 49 -12.90 -12.94 -7.34
N LEU A 50 -13.25 -11.65 -7.34
CA LEU A 50 -13.36 -10.83 -6.14
C LEU A 50 -14.79 -10.70 -5.59
N LYS A 51 -15.73 -11.57 -6.03
CA LYS A 51 -17.14 -11.44 -5.66
C LYS A 51 -17.41 -11.72 -4.18
N VAL A 52 -16.70 -12.70 -3.62
CA VAL A 52 -16.85 -13.11 -2.21
C VAL A 52 -15.62 -12.76 -1.39
N CYS A 53 -14.42 -12.88 -1.94
CA CYS A 53 -13.16 -12.65 -1.23
C CYS A 53 -13.07 -13.45 0.08
N ALA A 54 -12.80 -12.79 1.20
CA ALA A 54 -12.86 -13.36 2.55
C ALA A 54 -14.22 -13.16 3.21
N ASP A 55 -15.22 -12.63 2.48
CA ASP A 55 -16.56 -12.34 3.00
C ASP A 55 -16.55 -11.43 4.25
N GLN A 56 -15.60 -10.50 4.32
CA GLN A 56 -15.51 -9.59 5.46
C GLN A 56 -16.74 -8.68 5.55
N TYR A 57 -17.40 -8.38 4.43
CA TYR A 57 -18.63 -7.60 4.43
C TYR A 57 -19.66 -8.11 5.44
N HIS A 58 -19.85 -9.44 5.49
CA HIS A 58 -20.80 -10.07 6.42
C HIS A 58 -20.15 -10.43 7.77
N ARG A 59 -18.83 -10.61 7.82
CA ARG A 59 -18.11 -11.17 8.97
C ARG A 59 -17.19 -10.15 9.69
N TYR A 60 -17.23 -8.87 9.36
CA TYR A 60 -16.32 -7.87 9.94
C TYR A 60 -16.32 -7.84 11.48
N LYS A 61 -17.46 -8.14 12.12
CA LYS A 61 -17.54 -8.19 13.60
C LYS A 61 -16.74 -9.33 14.19
N GLU A 62 -16.76 -10.49 13.53
CA GLU A 62 -15.94 -11.64 13.89
C GLU A 62 -14.45 -11.33 13.68
N ASP A 63 -14.11 -10.80 12.51
CA ASP A 63 -12.75 -10.46 12.16
C ASP A 63 -12.14 -9.43 13.12
N ILE A 64 -12.88 -8.35 13.45
CA ILE A 64 -12.42 -7.33 14.39
C ILE A 64 -12.32 -7.88 15.82
N ALA A 65 -13.22 -8.79 16.24
CA ALA A 65 -13.11 -9.45 17.53
C ALA A 65 -11.82 -10.30 17.64
N LEU A 66 -11.41 -10.97 16.56
CA LEU A 66 -10.14 -11.72 16.49
C LEU A 66 -8.93 -10.77 16.52
N MET A 67 -9.00 -9.63 15.82
CA MET A 67 -7.97 -8.59 15.87
C MET A 67 -7.84 -8.00 17.30
N ALA A 68 -8.97 -7.78 17.97
CA ALA A 68 -8.99 -7.34 19.36
C ALA A 68 -8.39 -8.37 20.31
N GLU A 69 -8.68 -9.66 20.11
CA GLU A 69 -8.05 -10.74 20.86
C GLU A 69 -6.53 -10.77 20.66
N MET A 70 -6.05 -10.46 19.45
CA MET A 70 -4.62 -10.35 19.16
C MET A 70 -3.99 -9.12 19.84
N GLY A 71 -4.81 -8.16 20.28
CA GLY A 71 -4.38 -6.96 20.99
C GLY A 71 -4.08 -5.77 20.09
N PHE A 72 -4.59 -5.73 18.87
CA PHE A 72 -4.38 -4.62 17.94
C PHE A 72 -4.64 -3.27 18.60
N LYS A 73 -3.76 -2.32 18.32
CA LYS A 73 -3.89 -0.90 18.66
C LYS A 73 -4.41 -0.09 17.48
N THR A 74 -4.18 -0.59 16.27
CA THR A 74 -4.69 0.00 15.04
C THR A 74 -5.10 -1.08 14.05
N TYR A 75 -6.02 -0.76 13.16
CA TYR A 75 -6.35 -1.56 11.98
C TYR A 75 -6.35 -0.65 10.76
N ARG A 76 -5.45 -0.94 9.82
CA ARG A 76 -5.42 -0.23 8.54
C ARG A 76 -6.28 -0.96 7.51
N PHE A 77 -7.23 -0.25 6.93
CA PHE A 77 -8.10 -0.76 5.88
C PHE A 77 -8.44 0.34 4.87
N SER A 78 -8.87 -0.04 3.68
CA SER A 78 -9.35 0.94 2.70
C SER A 78 -10.88 1.00 2.67
N ILE A 79 -11.40 2.12 2.19
CA ILE A 79 -12.82 2.31 1.92
C ILE A 79 -13.04 2.15 0.41
N SER A 80 -13.93 1.25 0.00
CA SER A 80 -14.31 1.10 -1.41
C SER A 80 -15.09 2.31 -1.91
N TRP A 81 -14.50 3.02 -2.87
CA TRP A 81 -15.13 4.21 -3.45
C TRP A 81 -16.49 3.90 -4.05
N SER A 82 -16.59 2.82 -4.85
CA SER A 82 -17.83 2.42 -5.49
C SER A 82 -18.90 1.88 -4.53
N ARG A 83 -18.53 1.54 -3.28
CA ARG A 83 -19.50 1.19 -2.24
C ARG A 83 -20.12 2.46 -1.62
N ILE A 84 -19.35 3.53 -1.51
CA ILE A 84 -19.82 4.83 -0.98
C ILE A 84 -20.55 5.64 -2.04
N ILE A 85 -19.98 5.74 -3.25
CA ILE A 85 -20.54 6.48 -4.38
C ILE A 85 -20.53 5.54 -5.59
N PRO A 86 -21.63 4.81 -5.85
CA PRO A 86 -21.66 3.72 -6.83
C PRO A 86 -21.18 4.09 -8.23
N GLU A 87 -21.52 5.28 -8.71
CA GLU A 87 -21.09 5.83 -10.01
C GLU A 87 -19.78 6.65 -9.91
N GLY A 88 -19.12 6.62 -8.75
CA GLY A 88 -17.93 7.43 -8.47
C GLY A 88 -18.19 8.91 -8.22
N THR A 89 -19.30 9.43 -8.73
CA THR A 89 -19.82 10.81 -8.51
C THR A 89 -21.31 10.77 -8.29
N GLY A 90 -21.88 11.86 -7.76
CA GLY A 90 -23.33 12.00 -7.58
C GLY A 90 -23.85 11.40 -6.28
N ALA A 91 -24.81 10.47 -6.35
CA ALA A 91 -25.53 10.00 -5.18
C ALA A 91 -24.63 9.16 -4.23
N ILE A 92 -24.74 9.45 -2.93
CA ILE A 92 -24.10 8.67 -1.87
C ILE A 92 -24.99 7.47 -1.55
N ASN A 93 -24.38 6.30 -1.41
CA ASN A 93 -25.05 5.07 -1.00
C ASN A 93 -25.12 4.97 0.54
N PRO A 94 -26.30 5.13 1.15
CA PRO A 94 -26.41 5.12 2.62
C PRO A 94 -26.04 3.75 3.22
N LYS A 95 -26.26 2.65 2.49
CA LYS A 95 -25.86 1.32 2.96
C LYS A 95 -24.33 1.11 2.91
N GLY A 96 -23.65 1.74 1.97
CA GLY A 96 -22.20 1.79 1.95
C GLY A 96 -21.65 2.55 3.18
N ILE A 97 -22.25 3.71 3.51
CA ILE A 97 -21.91 4.43 4.74
C ILE A 97 -22.19 3.56 5.98
N GLU A 98 -23.33 2.85 6.02
CA GLU A 98 -23.68 1.97 7.13
C GLU A 98 -22.68 0.82 7.30
N TYR A 99 -22.23 0.18 6.22
CA TYR A 99 -21.24 -0.88 6.27
C TYR A 99 -19.95 -0.42 6.95
N TYR A 100 -19.47 0.79 6.66
CA TYR A 100 -18.26 1.31 7.30
C TYR A 100 -18.46 1.69 8.79
N ASN A 101 -19.55 1.23 9.43
CA ASN A 101 -19.57 1.02 10.88
C ASN A 101 -18.54 -0.01 11.37
N VAL A 102 -17.80 -0.66 10.49
CA VAL A 102 -16.47 -1.25 10.75
C VAL A 102 -15.62 -0.32 11.64
N ILE A 103 -15.64 0.98 11.39
CA ILE A 103 -14.98 2.00 12.23
C ILE A 103 -15.48 1.94 13.68
N ASN A 104 -16.80 1.89 13.89
CA ASN A 104 -17.39 1.83 15.24
C ASN A 104 -17.04 0.52 15.94
N GLU A 105 -17.00 -0.58 15.20
CA GLU A 105 -16.60 -1.87 15.78
C GLU A 105 -15.12 -1.87 16.20
N CYS A 106 -14.22 -1.26 15.42
CA CYS A 106 -12.83 -1.05 15.83
C CYS A 106 -12.74 -0.24 17.13
N LEU A 107 -13.42 0.91 17.18
CA LEU A 107 -13.40 1.81 18.34
C LEU A 107 -14.00 1.16 19.61
N LYS A 108 -14.99 0.30 19.47
CA LYS A 108 -15.57 -0.49 20.57
C LYS A 108 -14.52 -1.32 21.30
N TYR A 109 -13.51 -1.81 20.57
CA TYR A 109 -12.40 -2.58 21.13
C TYR A 109 -11.15 -1.75 21.41
N GLY A 110 -11.22 -0.42 21.23
CA GLY A 110 -10.06 0.46 21.39
C GLY A 110 -9.01 0.33 20.29
N ILE A 111 -9.41 -0.16 19.12
CA ILE A 111 -8.57 -0.26 17.93
C ILE A 111 -8.75 1.05 17.14
N GLU A 112 -7.66 1.80 16.94
CA GLU A 112 -7.67 3.06 16.17
C GLU A 112 -7.77 2.76 14.67
N PRO A 113 -8.77 3.27 13.94
CA PRO A 113 -8.83 3.13 12.49
C PRO A 113 -7.74 3.94 11.80
N LEU A 114 -7.00 3.32 10.88
CA LEU A 114 -6.08 3.96 9.94
C LEU A 114 -6.66 3.75 8.53
N VAL A 115 -7.33 4.75 8.00
CA VAL A 115 -8.18 4.62 6.81
C VAL A 115 -7.46 5.06 5.55
N THR A 116 -7.36 4.16 4.57
CA THR A 116 -6.88 4.43 3.22
C THR A 116 -8.07 4.81 2.32
N MET A 117 -7.98 5.96 1.66
CA MET A 117 -9.05 6.45 0.78
C MET A 117 -9.12 5.66 -0.53
N PHE A 118 -8.01 5.47 -1.21
CA PHE A 118 -7.96 4.80 -2.51
C PHE A 118 -6.93 3.67 -2.52
N HIS A 119 -7.38 2.46 -2.88
CA HIS A 119 -6.53 1.27 -2.94
C HIS A 119 -6.83 0.46 -4.22
N PHE A 120 -6.53 1.03 -5.41
CA PHE A 120 -6.62 0.41 -6.73
C PHE A 120 -8.03 0.07 -7.23
N ASP A 121 -9.08 0.56 -6.60
CA ASP A 121 -10.48 0.18 -6.86
C ASP A 121 -11.31 1.37 -7.41
N MET A 122 -10.81 1.98 -8.50
CA MET A 122 -11.55 3.05 -9.21
C MET A 122 -12.96 2.56 -9.56
N PRO A 123 -14.02 3.35 -9.30
CA PRO A 123 -15.36 3.04 -9.81
C PRO A 123 -15.35 2.86 -11.33
N ALA A 124 -15.93 1.76 -11.83
CA ALA A 124 -15.92 1.43 -13.26
C ALA A 124 -16.52 2.55 -14.14
N ALA A 125 -17.53 3.25 -13.63
CA ALA A 125 -18.11 4.40 -14.32
C ALA A 125 -17.14 5.58 -14.50
N LEU A 126 -16.13 5.71 -13.62
CA LEU A 126 -15.07 6.70 -13.77
C LEU A 126 -13.95 6.20 -14.69
N ASP A 127 -13.70 4.89 -14.71
CA ASP A 127 -12.80 4.28 -15.67
C ASP A 127 -13.29 4.50 -17.10
N GLU A 128 -14.58 4.29 -17.38
CA GLU A 128 -15.21 4.58 -18.68
C GLU A 128 -15.08 6.05 -19.10
N ARG A 129 -14.89 6.96 -18.14
CA ARG A 129 -14.67 8.39 -18.36
C ARG A 129 -13.20 8.78 -18.46
N GLY A 130 -12.27 7.80 -18.49
CA GLY A 130 -10.84 8.01 -18.66
C GLY A 130 -10.04 7.98 -17.36
N SER A 131 -10.63 7.55 -16.25
CA SER A 131 -9.94 7.32 -14.97
C SER A 131 -9.06 8.53 -14.57
N TRP A 132 -7.83 8.26 -14.10
CA TRP A 132 -6.85 9.30 -13.77
C TRP A 132 -6.33 10.09 -14.97
N GLY A 133 -6.55 9.63 -16.23
CA GLY A 133 -6.27 10.37 -17.46
C GLY A 133 -7.18 11.58 -17.65
N ASN A 134 -8.40 11.51 -17.15
CA ASN A 134 -9.30 12.64 -17.15
C ASN A 134 -8.96 13.60 -16.02
N ARG A 135 -8.73 14.89 -16.34
CA ARG A 135 -8.40 15.89 -15.32
C ARG A 135 -9.47 16.05 -14.24
N ASP A 136 -10.75 15.82 -14.56
CA ASP A 136 -11.85 15.87 -13.59
C ASP A 136 -11.66 14.85 -12.44
N SER A 137 -10.78 13.86 -12.60
CA SER A 137 -10.44 12.88 -11.56
C SER A 137 -9.94 13.53 -10.27
N ILE A 138 -9.32 14.69 -10.37
CA ILE A 138 -8.89 15.49 -9.23
C ILE A 138 -10.10 15.88 -8.38
N ASP A 139 -11.14 16.40 -9.02
CA ASP A 139 -12.36 16.85 -8.33
C ASP A 139 -13.23 15.66 -7.90
N TRP A 140 -13.22 14.56 -8.66
CA TRP A 140 -13.92 13.33 -8.24
C TRP A 140 -13.34 12.77 -6.96
N PHE A 141 -12.00 12.68 -6.88
CA PHE A 141 -11.32 12.19 -5.68
C PHE A 141 -11.51 13.14 -4.50
N LEU A 142 -11.44 14.46 -4.74
CA LEU A 142 -11.66 15.45 -3.70
C LEU A 142 -13.10 15.37 -3.14
N ASN A 143 -14.11 15.19 -4.00
CA ASN A 143 -15.48 14.96 -3.57
C ASN A 143 -15.63 13.68 -2.75
N PHE A 144 -14.99 12.59 -3.17
CA PHE A 144 -14.97 11.34 -2.40
C PHE A 144 -14.32 11.54 -1.03
N ALA A 145 -13.16 12.19 -0.97
CA ALA A 145 -12.50 12.55 0.30
C ALA A 145 -13.42 13.36 1.21
N LYS A 146 -14.10 14.38 0.66
CA LYS A 146 -15.07 15.19 1.40
C LYS A 146 -16.20 14.36 1.98
N VAL A 147 -16.79 13.46 1.20
CA VAL A 147 -17.86 12.55 1.68
C VAL A 147 -17.36 11.68 2.82
N MET A 148 -16.13 11.16 2.74
CA MET A 148 -15.55 10.38 3.84
C MET A 148 -15.33 11.24 5.10
N PHE A 149 -14.80 12.44 4.95
CA PHE A 149 -14.58 13.35 6.08
C PHE A 149 -15.90 13.76 6.76
N GLU A 150 -16.95 14.03 5.99
CA GLU A 150 -18.28 14.37 6.51
C GLU A 150 -18.94 13.20 7.27
N ASN A 151 -18.71 11.96 6.85
CA ASN A 151 -19.38 10.79 7.42
C ASN A 151 -18.57 10.06 8.50
N PHE A 152 -17.24 10.17 8.49
CA PHE A 152 -16.35 9.40 9.37
C PHE A 152 -15.33 10.25 10.12
N GLY A 153 -15.17 11.54 9.77
CA GLY A 153 -14.13 12.39 10.32
C GLY A 153 -14.29 12.71 11.81
N ASP A 154 -15.47 12.52 12.38
CA ASP A 154 -15.74 12.61 13.82
C ASP A 154 -15.09 11.46 14.63
N ARG A 155 -14.70 10.35 13.95
CA ARG A 155 -14.24 9.10 14.56
C ARG A 155 -12.91 8.60 14.05
N VAL A 156 -12.48 8.99 12.85
CA VAL A 156 -11.21 8.59 12.23
C VAL A 156 -10.20 9.71 12.41
N LYS A 157 -9.08 9.38 13.05
CA LYS A 157 -7.98 10.33 13.29
C LYS A 157 -6.86 10.25 12.27
N TYR A 158 -6.68 9.08 11.65
CA TYR A 158 -5.56 8.81 10.74
C TYR A 158 -6.05 8.43 9.36
N TRP A 159 -5.62 9.20 8.36
CA TRP A 159 -6.01 9.03 6.96
C TRP A 159 -4.79 8.79 6.07
N LEU A 160 -4.94 7.93 5.11
CA LEU A 160 -3.99 7.72 4.02
C LEU A 160 -4.67 8.03 2.69
N THR A 161 -4.00 8.74 1.82
CA THR A 161 -4.58 9.20 0.55
C THR A 161 -4.67 8.08 -0.48
N ILE A 162 -3.61 7.85 -1.24
CA ILE A 162 -3.54 6.86 -2.33
C ILE A 162 -2.52 5.78 -1.94
N ASN A 163 -2.97 4.53 -1.93
CA ASN A 163 -2.07 3.41 -1.73
C ASN A 163 -1.18 3.20 -2.96
N GLU A 164 0.12 3.04 -2.73
CA GLU A 164 1.11 2.67 -3.76
C GLU A 164 0.97 3.44 -5.09
N GLN A 165 0.79 4.76 -5.03
CA GLN A 165 0.68 5.58 -6.23
C GLN A 165 1.86 5.35 -7.18
N ASN A 166 3.07 5.14 -6.65
CA ASN A 166 4.25 4.82 -7.45
C ASN A 166 4.11 3.49 -8.21
N MET A 167 3.45 2.50 -7.64
CA MET A 167 3.23 1.22 -8.34
C MET A 167 2.20 1.37 -9.46
N LEU A 168 1.17 2.20 -9.28
CA LEU A 168 0.25 2.57 -10.37
C LEU A 168 1.02 3.19 -11.55
N THR A 169 1.97 4.07 -11.27
CA THR A 169 2.76 4.74 -12.31
C THR A 169 3.78 3.79 -12.96
N LEU A 170 4.51 3.01 -12.16
CA LEU A 170 5.61 2.17 -12.67
C LEU A 170 5.16 0.91 -13.39
N VAL A 171 4.08 0.29 -12.93
CA VAL A 171 3.62 -0.99 -13.47
C VAL A 171 2.18 -0.97 -13.96
N GLY A 172 1.39 0.03 -13.56
CA GLY A 172 -0.02 0.14 -13.88
C GLY A 172 -0.37 0.01 -15.37
N PRO A 173 0.36 0.67 -16.28
CA PRO A 173 0.12 0.51 -17.73
C PRO A 173 0.29 -0.93 -18.22
N VAL A 174 1.16 -1.71 -17.58
CA VAL A 174 1.47 -3.10 -17.98
C VAL A 174 0.46 -4.08 -17.39
N ILE A 175 0.06 -3.89 -16.13
CA ILE A 175 -0.88 -4.79 -15.42
C ILE A 175 -2.34 -4.36 -15.54
N GLY A 176 -2.62 -3.31 -16.31
CA GLY A 176 -3.98 -2.83 -16.58
C GLY A 176 -4.68 -2.15 -15.40
N THR A 177 -3.93 -1.63 -14.42
CA THR A 177 -4.47 -0.82 -13.30
C THR A 177 -4.39 0.68 -13.55
N LEU A 178 -3.68 1.09 -14.58
CA LEU A 178 -3.66 2.45 -15.11
C LEU A 178 -4.03 2.40 -16.59
N MET A 179 -5.12 3.07 -16.97
CA MET A 179 -5.62 3.02 -18.33
C MET A 179 -4.81 3.90 -19.28
N ILE A 180 -4.29 3.30 -20.34
CA ILE A 180 -3.65 4.03 -21.44
C ILE A 180 -4.62 4.09 -22.61
N PRO A 181 -4.98 5.27 -23.13
CA PRO A 181 -5.90 5.41 -24.26
C PRO A 181 -5.40 4.66 -25.50
N GLU A 182 -6.35 4.05 -26.23
CA GLU A 182 -6.03 3.40 -27.50
C GLU A 182 -5.40 4.41 -28.49
N GLY A 183 -4.33 4.01 -29.16
CA GLY A 183 -3.58 4.86 -30.08
C GLY A 183 -2.64 5.89 -29.41
N CYS A 184 -2.45 5.82 -28.10
CA CYS A 184 -1.49 6.67 -27.38
C CYS A 184 -0.07 6.48 -27.97
N THR A 185 0.56 7.56 -28.42
CA THR A 185 1.88 7.53 -29.06
C THR A 185 3.04 7.74 -28.07
N ASN A 186 2.78 8.33 -26.90
CA ASN A 186 3.75 8.51 -25.82
C ASN A 186 3.12 8.00 -24.51
N VAL A 187 3.29 6.70 -24.22
CA VAL A 187 2.77 6.06 -23.03
C VAL A 187 3.38 6.65 -21.75
N LEU A 188 4.65 7.06 -21.81
CA LEU A 188 5.32 7.66 -20.67
C LEU A 188 4.69 9.01 -20.30
N LYS A 189 4.43 9.87 -21.31
CA LYS A 189 3.76 11.15 -21.08
C LYS A 189 2.38 10.96 -20.47
N GLU A 190 1.59 10.03 -21.02
CA GLU A 190 0.25 9.73 -20.53
C GLU A 190 0.30 9.22 -19.08
N THR A 191 1.20 8.30 -18.78
CA THR A 191 1.39 7.75 -17.43
C THR A 191 1.75 8.84 -16.42
N TYR A 192 2.67 9.75 -16.76
CA TYR A 192 3.07 10.81 -15.84
C TYR A 192 2.06 11.97 -15.78
N GLN A 193 1.21 12.14 -16.81
CA GLN A 193 0.07 13.04 -16.71
C GLN A 193 -0.97 12.52 -15.71
N GLN A 194 -1.29 11.22 -15.76
CA GLN A 194 -2.17 10.57 -14.79
C GLN A 194 -1.58 10.64 -13.38
N ASN A 195 -0.27 10.39 -13.24
CA ASN A 195 0.43 10.56 -11.99
C ASN A 195 0.34 11.99 -11.44
N HIS A 196 0.44 13.00 -12.31
CA HIS A 196 0.29 14.41 -11.94
C HIS A 196 -1.11 14.70 -11.39
N HIS A 197 -2.16 14.19 -12.02
CA HIS A 197 -3.53 14.34 -11.52
C HIS A 197 -3.69 13.69 -10.13
N MET A 198 -3.12 12.49 -9.91
CA MET A 198 -3.11 11.85 -8.59
C MET A 198 -2.35 12.68 -7.54
N LEU A 199 -1.20 13.27 -7.89
CA LEU A 199 -0.43 14.11 -6.98
C LEU A 199 -1.20 15.37 -6.58
N VAL A 200 -1.87 16.04 -7.53
CA VAL A 200 -2.71 17.22 -7.26
C VAL A 200 -3.93 16.82 -6.40
N ALA A 201 -4.59 15.71 -6.74
CA ALA A 201 -5.73 15.20 -5.99
C ALA A 201 -5.36 14.88 -4.53
N GLN A 202 -4.22 14.22 -4.32
CA GLN A 202 -3.67 13.91 -3.00
C GLN A 202 -3.37 15.19 -2.20
N ALA A 203 -2.71 16.18 -2.80
CA ALA A 203 -2.38 17.43 -2.13
C ALA A 203 -3.65 18.20 -1.72
N LYS A 204 -4.64 18.30 -2.61
CA LYS A 204 -5.95 18.92 -2.30
C LYS A 204 -6.68 18.16 -1.19
N ALA A 205 -6.64 16.83 -1.18
CA ALA A 205 -7.28 16.02 -0.12
C ALA A 205 -6.61 16.22 1.25
N MET A 206 -5.26 16.36 1.29
CA MET A 206 -4.54 16.69 2.52
C MET A 206 -4.94 18.08 3.05
N ALA A 207 -4.98 19.09 2.18
CA ALA A 207 -5.41 20.43 2.55
C ALA A 207 -6.86 20.43 3.06
N LEU A 208 -7.76 19.72 2.38
CA LEU A 208 -9.16 19.59 2.79
C LEU A 208 -9.31 18.88 4.14
N CYS A 209 -8.50 17.85 4.41
CA CYS A 209 -8.48 17.18 5.70
C CYS A 209 -8.14 18.14 6.83
N HIS A 210 -7.10 18.95 6.67
CA HIS A 210 -6.70 19.94 7.67
C HIS A 210 -7.76 21.03 7.89
N GLU A 211 -8.47 21.42 6.83
CA GLU A 211 -9.56 22.39 6.91
C GLU A 211 -10.79 21.82 7.65
N MET A 212 -11.22 20.62 7.27
CA MET A 212 -12.47 20.03 7.76
C MET A 212 -12.34 19.36 9.12
N LEU A 213 -11.17 18.76 9.41
CA LEU A 213 -10.96 17.88 10.56
C LEU A 213 -9.79 18.36 11.43
N PRO A 214 -9.95 19.43 12.20
CA PRO A 214 -8.89 19.90 13.09
C PRO A 214 -8.46 18.82 14.08
N GLY A 215 -7.18 18.40 14.01
CA GLY A 215 -6.62 17.35 14.86
C GLY A 215 -6.58 15.94 14.24
N ALA A 216 -7.21 15.70 13.10
CA ALA A 216 -6.91 14.52 12.29
C ALA A 216 -5.54 14.65 11.62
N LYS A 217 -4.96 13.52 11.25
CA LYS A 217 -3.66 13.42 10.59
C LYS A 217 -3.81 12.68 9.28
N ILE A 218 -3.13 13.16 8.25
CA ILE A 218 -3.18 12.59 6.91
C ILE A 218 -1.79 12.44 6.31
N GLY A 219 -1.59 11.39 5.51
CA GLY A 219 -0.32 11.15 4.80
C GLY A 219 -0.46 10.31 3.55
N PRO A 220 0.60 10.20 2.74
CA PRO A 220 0.70 9.30 1.60
C PRO A 220 0.93 7.86 2.06
N ALA A 221 0.78 6.89 1.15
CA ALA A 221 1.11 5.49 1.39
C ALA A 221 1.82 4.84 0.18
N PRO A 222 2.96 5.35 -0.32
CA PRO A 222 3.67 4.72 -1.41
C PRO A 222 4.41 3.45 -0.98
N ASN A 223 4.78 2.62 -1.95
CA ASN A 223 5.67 1.48 -1.75
C ASN A 223 7.13 1.96 -1.86
N ILE A 224 7.82 2.07 -0.75
CA ILE A 224 9.17 2.62 -0.68
C ILE A 224 10.18 1.57 -0.28
N SER A 225 11.28 1.47 -1.03
CA SER A 225 12.37 0.56 -0.70
C SER A 225 13.71 1.08 -1.19
N LEU A 226 14.77 0.72 -0.45
CA LEU A 226 16.14 1.01 -0.85
C LEU A 226 16.44 0.41 -2.22
N VAL A 227 17.24 1.12 -3.01
CA VAL A 227 17.78 0.64 -4.28
C VAL A 227 19.28 0.43 -4.16
N TYR A 228 19.73 -0.81 -4.33
CA TYR A 228 21.14 -1.16 -4.34
C TYR A 228 21.75 -1.03 -5.75
N PRO A 229 22.98 -0.50 -5.89
CA PRO A 229 23.76 -0.77 -7.09
C PRO A 229 24.21 -2.23 -7.11
N ALA A 230 24.19 -2.86 -8.27
CA ALA A 230 24.64 -4.26 -8.44
C ALA A 230 26.13 -4.45 -8.11
N SER A 231 26.91 -3.38 -8.24
CA SER A 231 28.35 -3.36 -7.88
C SER A 231 28.79 -1.97 -7.42
N CYS A 232 30.07 -1.83 -7.04
CA CYS A 232 30.67 -0.53 -6.75
C CYS A 232 31.13 0.26 -8.00
N LYS A 233 30.78 -0.16 -9.21
CA LYS A 233 31.04 0.64 -10.42
C LYS A 233 30.28 1.95 -10.34
N PRO A 234 30.90 3.10 -10.68
CA PRO A 234 30.24 4.40 -10.66
C PRO A 234 28.94 4.43 -11.47
N GLU A 235 28.88 3.72 -12.60
CA GLU A 235 27.71 3.64 -13.49
C GLU A 235 26.55 2.91 -12.81
N ASP A 236 26.80 1.83 -12.06
CA ASP A 236 25.77 1.12 -11.28
C ASP A 236 25.24 1.99 -10.13
N VAL A 237 26.13 2.78 -9.52
CA VAL A 237 25.72 3.76 -8.46
C VAL A 237 24.78 4.83 -9.04
N LEU A 238 25.11 5.36 -10.23
CA LEU A 238 24.23 6.34 -10.92
C LEU A 238 22.89 5.69 -11.30
N ALA A 239 22.88 4.46 -11.82
CA ALA A 239 21.65 3.72 -12.13
C ALA A 239 20.77 3.55 -10.89
N ALA A 240 21.37 3.22 -9.74
CA ALA A 240 20.63 3.10 -8.47
C ALA A 240 20.05 4.45 -8.01
N GLN A 241 20.76 5.56 -8.19
CA GLN A 241 20.24 6.90 -7.90
C GLN A 241 19.09 7.28 -8.84
N ASN A 242 19.20 6.97 -10.13
CA ASN A 242 18.14 7.21 -11.11
C ASN A 242 16.86 6.48 -10.72
N TYR A 243 16.96 5.16 -10.49
CA TYR A 243 15.79 4.37 -10.14
C TYR A 243 15.20 4.76 -8.78
N ASN A 244 16.05 5.10 -7.81
CA ASN A 244 15.58 5.58 -6.51
C ASN A 244 14.79 6.89 -6.62
N ALA A 245 15.21 7.81 -7.50
CA ALA A 245 14.47 9.03 -7.75
C ALA A 245 13.10 8.76 -8.41
N ILE A 246 13.06 7.88 -9.42
CA ILE A 246 11.84 7.52 -10.15
C ILE A 246 10.88 6.71 -9.27
N ARG A 247 11.39 5.71 -8.52
CA ARG A 247 10.59 4.79 -7.74
C ARG A 247 10.10 5.38 -6.42
N ASN A 248 10.95 6.14 -5.73
CA ASN A 248 10.73 6.57 -4.35
C ASN A 248 10.56 8.09 -4.22
N TRP A 249 11.59 8.84 -4.59
CA TRP A 249 11.67 10.24 -4.17
C TRP A 249 10.70 11.15 -4.90
N LEU A 250 10.34 10.86 -6.14
CA LEU A 250 9.31 11.62 -6.85
C LEU A 250 8.05 11.78 -6.00
N TYR A 251 7.54 10.69 -5.47
CA TYR A 251 6.26 10.65 -4.75
C TYR A 251 6.32 11.31 -3.38
N LEU A 252 7.40 11.07 -2.65
CA LEU A 252 7.59 11.68 -1.34
C LEU A 252 8.01 13.15 -1.42
N ASP A 253 8.87 13.54 -2.37
CA ASP A 253 9.21 14.95 -2.61
C ASP A 253 7.97 15.76 -2.98
N MET A 254 7.10 15.20 -3.84
CA MET A 254 5.83 15.83 -4.20
C MET A 254 4.87 15.92 -3.02
N ALA A 255 4.73 14.86 -2.21
CA ALA A 255 3.84 14.88 -1.06
C ALA A 255 4.30 15.85 0.03
N VAL A 256 5.62 15.96 0.28
CA VAL A 256 6.18 16.74 1.39
C VAL A 256 6.52 18.16 0.98
N TYR A 257 7.09 18.36 -0.22
CA TYR A 257 7.60 19.66 -0.66
C TYR A 257 6.76 20.29 -1.79
N GLY A 258 5.88 19.53 -2.43
CA GLY A 258 5.07 20.01 -3.56
C GLY A 258 5.88 20.32 -4.81
N VAL A 259 7.07 19.72 -4.97
CA VAL A 259 7.97 19.96 -6.10
C VAL A 259 8.48 18.67 -6.72
N TYR A 260 8.57 18.63 -8.04
CA TYR A 260 9.16 17.51 -8.77
C TYR A 260 10.65 17.37 -8.45
N ASN A 261 11.09 16.13 -8.28
CA ASN A 261 12.51 15.81 -8.18
C ASN A 261 13.23 16.20 -9.48
N ASN A 262 14.32 16.96 -9.40
CA ASN A 262 15.03 17.49 -10.57
C ASN A 262 15.53 16.40 -11.54
N LEU A 263 15.96 15.24 -11.01
CA LEU A 263 16.44 14.14 -11.83
C LEU A 263 15.28 13.52 -12.64
N VAL A 264 14.13 13.33 -11.97
CA VAL A 264 12.94 12.83 -12.66
C VAL A 264 12.43 13.83 -13.69
N TRP A 265 12.45 15.12 -13.35
CA TRP A 265 12.03 16.15 -14.31
C TRP A 265 12.90 16.16 -15.57
N ALA A 266 14.24 16.10 -15.41
CA ALA A 266 15.17 16.00 -16.55
C ALA A 266 14.93 14.72 -17.39
N TYR A 267 14.64 13.59 -16.74
CA TYR A 267 14.26 12.36 -17.44
C TYR A 267 12.96 12.54 -18.26
N LEU A 268 11.95 13.20 -17.70
CA LEU A 268 10.70 13.47 -18.41
C LEU A 268 10.88 14.47 -19.57
N GLU A 269 11.70 15.49 -19.39
CA GLU A 269 12.04 16.45 -20.47
C GLU A 269 12.71 15.74 -21.65
N GLU A 270 13.68 14.86 -21.40
CA GLU A 270 14.40 14.12 -22.44
C GLU A 270 13.48 13.18 -23.23
N ASN A 271 12.36 12.75 -22.64
CA ASN A 271 11.39 11.84 -23.24
C ASN A 271 10.10 12.51 -23.71
N ASP A 272 10.06 13.84 -23.80
CA ASP A 272 8.83 14.60 -24.12
C ASP A 272 7.62 14.18 -23.26
N ALA A 273 7.87 13.87 -21.98
CA ALA A 273 6.89 13.26 -21.07
C ALA A 273 6.55 14.14 -19.85
N CYS A 274 6.95 15.40 -19.85
CA CYS A 274 6.58 16.32 -18.78
C CYS A 274 5.05 16.48 -18.72
N PRO A 275 4.43 16.35 -17.54
CA PRO A 275 3.00 16.57 -17.39
C PRO A 275 2.63 18.03 -17.59
N GLU A 276 1.45 18.25 -18.12
CA GLU A 276 0.86 19.57 -18.27
C GLU A 276 0.22 20.00 -16.95
N PHE A 277 0.61 21.20 -16.47
CA PHE A 277 0.02 21.81 -15.29
C PHE A 277 -1.23 22.57 -15.65
N GLY A 278 -2.33 22.30 -14.97
CA GLY A 278 -3.51 23.12 -15.05
C GLY A 278 -3.43 24.32 -14.12
N GLU A 279 -4.43 25.20 -14.26
CA GLU A 279 -4.56 26.38 -13.38
C GLU A 279 -4.72 25.94 -11.91
N GLY A 280 -3.89 26.49 -11.03
CA GLY A 280 -3.90 26.22 -9.58
C GLY A 280 -3.18 24.95 -9.13
N ASP A 281 -2.61 24.13 -10.03
CA ASP A 281 -1.92 22.89 -9.65
C ASP A 281 -0.68 23.16 -8.78
N ALA A 282 0.13 24.15 -9.16
CA ALA A 282 1.33 24.47 -8.42
C ALA A 282 1.04 24.97 -6.99
N GLU A 283 -0.03 25.73 -6.82
CA GLU A 283 -0.52 26.19 -5.52
C GLU A 283 -1.09 25.03 -4.69
N ALA A 284 -1.88 24.16 -5.33
CA ALA A 284 -2.44 22.99 -4.69
C ALA A 284 -1.34 22.05 -4.16
N LEU A 285 -0.34 21.74 -5.00
CA LEU A 285 0.78 20.90 -4.63
C LEU A 285 1.59 21.46 -3.46
N LYS A 286 1.72 22.78 -3.36
CA LYS A 286 2.41 23.44 -2.23
C LYS A 286 1.55 23.53 -0.96
N SER A 287 0.24 23.52 -1.08
CA SER A 287 -0.68 23.65 0.06
C SER A 287 -0.92 22.33 0.81
N GLY A 288 -0.82 21.22 0.10
CA GLY A 288 -1.00 19.89 0.69
C GLY A 288 0.30 19.38 1.30
N HIS A 289 0.29 19.09 2.61
CA HIS A 289 1.42 18.48 3.28
C HIS A 289 0.97 17.39 4.23
N PRO A 290 1.76 16.31 4.33
CA PRO A 290 1.44 15.21 5.24
C PRO A 290 1.84 15.54 6.68
N ASP A 291 1.09 15.00 7.63
CA ASP A 291 1.46 14.97 9.06
C ASP A 291 2.44 13.83 9.38
N PHE A 292 2.40 12.78 8.59
CA PHE A 292 3.25 11.59 8.70
C PHE A 292 3.40 10.92 7.34
N ILE A 293 4.35 10.01 7.21
CA ILE A 293 4.52 9.17 6.01
C ILE A 293 4.07 7.75 6.35
N GLY A 294 2.98 7.29 5.72
CA GLY A 294 2.68 5.88 5.57
C GLY A 294 3.51 5.30 4.43
N PHE A 295 3.98 4.06 4.55
CA PHE A 295 4.68 3.39 3.46
C PHE A 295 4.57 1.88 3.53
N ASN A 296 4.56 1.24 2.37
CA ASN A 296 4.61 -0.19 2.21
C ASN A 296 6.05 -0.61 1.91
N TYR A 297 6.46 -1.77 2.46
CA TYR A 297 7.77 -2.35 2.21
C TYR A 297 7.66 -3.87 2.12
N TYR A 298 8.13 -4.45 1.02
CA TYR A 298 8.15 -5.90 0.84
C TYR A 298 9.57 -6.42 0.55
N ASN A 299 10.30 -5.73 -0.31
CA ASN A 299 11.66 -6.07 -0.71
C ASN A 299 12.44 -4.82 -1.12
N THR A 300 13.75 -4.94 -1.23
CA THR A 300 14.62 -3.95 -1.87
C THR A 300 14.66 -4.17 -3.38
N ALA A 301 15.19 -3.19 -4.10
CA ALA A 301 15.52 -3.35 -5.50
C ALA A 301 17.04 -3.34 -5.69
N THR A 302 17.54 -4.07 -6.69
CA THR A 302 18.94 -3.99 -7.10
C THR A 302 18.99 -3.71 -8.60
N VAL A 303 19.85 -2.78 -9.01
CA VAL A 303 19.98 -2.36 -10.41
C VAL A 303 21.43 -2.19 -10.83
N GLU A 304 21.68 -2.36 -12.13
CA GLU A 304 22.95 -2.06 -12.78
C GLU A 304 22.77 -1.01 -13.89
N ALA A 305 23.86 -0.53 -14.43
CA ALA A 305 23.86 0.41 -15.55
C ALA A 305 23.14 -0.18 -16.76
N SER A 306 22.28 0.63 -17.39
CA SER A 306 21.62 0.28 -18.64
C SER A 306 22.61 0.21 -19.79
N ASP A 307 22.42 -0.73 -20.71
CA ASP A 307 23.10 -0.75 -22.03
C ASP A 307 22.19 -0.29 -23.18
N GLY A 308 20.98 0.18 -22.85
CA GLY A 308 20.01 0.69 -23.81
C GLY A 308 19.19 -0.40 -24.53
N THR A 309 19.32 -1.66 -24.14
CA THR A 309 18.62 -2.78 -24.78
C THR A 309 17.45 -3.34 -23.96
N GLU A 310 17.16 -2.75 -22.80
CA GLU A 310 16.09 -3.18 -21.90
C GLU A 310 14.74 -3.16 -22.60
N LYS A 311 13.97 -4.22 -22.35
CA LYS A 311 12.58 -4.33 -22.79
C LYS A 311 11.68 -4.53 -21.59
N LEU A 312 10.52 -3.91 -21.63
CA LEU A 312 9.48 -4.19 -20.64
C LEU A 312 9.10 -5.67 -20.73
N ASP A 313 9.19 -6.36 -19.60
CA ASP A 313 8.67 -7.72 -19.44
C ASP A 313 7.24 -7.64 -18.87
N PRO A 314 6.21 -7.93 -19.68
CA PRO A 314 4.82 -7.88 -19.22
C PRO A 314 4.51 -8.91 -18.12
N GLY A 315 5.30 -9.99 -18.05
CA GLY A 315 5.14 -11.05 -17.06
C GLY A 315 5.90 -10.81 -15.75
N ALA A 316 6.69 -9.72 -15.65
CA ALA A 316 7.45 -9.44 -14.44
C ALA A 316 6.50 -9.05 -13.29
N ASP A 317 6.75 -9.62 -12.11
CA ASP A 317 6.05 -9.28 -10.87
C ASP A 317 6.26 -7.80 -10.51
N GLN A 318 5.27 -7.20 -9.85
CA GLN A 318 5.31 -5.78 -9.45
C GLN A 318 6.47 -5.43 -8.50
N GLN A 319 6.98 -6.40 -7.75
CA GLN A 319 8.09 -6.21 -6.82
C GLN A 319 9.47 -6.42 -7.48
N THR A 320 9.53 -6.86 -8.73
CA THR A 320 10.79 -7.06 -9.45
C THR A 320 11.26 -5.76 -10.08
N ALA A 321 12.52 -5.37 -9.84
CA ALA A 321 13.13 -4.25 -10.53
C ALA A 321 13.21 -4.55 -12.02
N ARG A 322 12.46 -3.80 -12.82
CA ARG A 322 12.48 -3.88 -14.30
C ARG A 322 13.66 -3.09 -14.84
N GLY A 323 13.78 -2.95 -16.12
CA GLY A 323 14.74 -2.08 -16.77
C GLY A 323 14.04 -0.90 -17.44
N GLU A 324 14.72 0.23 -17.51
CA GLU A 324 14.35 1.40 -18.30
C GLU A 324 15.54 1.75 -19.19
N ALA A 325 15.36 1.64 -20.50
CA ALA A 325 16.45 1.82 -21.48
C ALA A 325 17.14 3.17 -21.30
N GLY A 326 18.47 3.13 -21.15
CA GLY A 326 19.28 4.32 -20.91
C GLY A 326 19.27 4.87 -19.48
N VAL A 327 18.50 4.28 -18.56
CA VAL A 327 18.34 4.75 -17.17
C VAL A 327 18.88 3.76 -16.16
N TYR A 328 18.38 2.50 -16.18
CA TYR A 328 18.83 1.41 -15.32
C TYR A 328 18.40 0.05 -15.87
N ARG A 329 19.05 -1.01 -15.42
CA ARG A 329 18.65 -2.41 -15.65
C ARG A 329 18.41 -3.11 -14.32
N GLY A 330 17.31 -3.85 -14.18
CA GLY A 330 17.04 -4.70 -13.01
C GLY A 330 18.07 -5.80 -12.85
N TYR A 331 18.49 -6.04 -11.63
CA TYR A 331 19.47 -7.08 -11.28
C TYR A 331 18.97 -7.86 -10.07
N LYS A 332 19.06 -9.20 -10.12
CA LYS A 332 18.71 -10.07 -8.99
C LYS A 332 19.86 -10.08 -7.99
N ASN A 333 19.58 -9.70 -6.74
CA ASN A 333 20.60 -9.66 -5.70
C ASN A 333 21.01 -11.07 -5.25
N PRO A 334 22.26 -11.51 -5.51
CA PRO A 334 22.69 -12.84 -5.14
C PRO A 334 22.89 -13.06 -3.64
N ASN A 335 22.81 -11.99 -2.84
CA ASN A 335 23.06 -12.02 -1.40
C ASN A 335 21.76 -12.12 -0.57
N LEU A 336 20.59 -12.05 -1.22
CA LEU A 336 19.31 -12.05 -0.55
C LEU A 336 18.55 -13.37 -0.79
N PRO A 337 17.98 -13.98 0.26
CA PRO A 337 17.05 -15.09 0.10
C PRO A 337 15.72 -14.58 -0.46
N THR A 338 14.92 -15.50 -1.01
CA THR A 338 13.60 -15.18 -1.56
C THR A 338 12.48 -15.93 -0.84
N THR A 339 11.28 -15.36 -0.90
CA THR A 339 10.03 -16.05 -0.52
C THR A 339 9.71 -17.15 -1.53
N GLU A 340 8.71 -17.99 -1.25
CA GLU A 340 8.19 -19.00 -2.18
C GLU A 340 7.69 -18.38 -3.50
N PHE A 341 7.28 -17.10 -3.47
CA PHE A 341 6.83 -16.32 -4.63
C PHE A 341 7.95 -15.46 -5.25
N GLY A 342 9.21 -15.71 -4.90
CA GLY A 342 10.37 -15.09 -5.53
C GLY A 342 10.74 -13.69 -5.06
N TRP A 343 10.03 -13.12 -4.08
CA TRP A 343 10.35 -11.79 -3.53
C TRP A 343 11.55 -11.86 -2.60
N GLU A 344 12.50 -10.95 -2.79
CA GLU A 344 13.70 -10.87 -1.95
C GLU A 344 13.35 -10.49 -0.51
N ILE A 345 13.97 -11.17 0.46
CA ILE A 345 13.78 -10.91 1.89
C ILE A 345 14.95 -10.09 2.41
N ASP A 346 14.72 -8.82 2.74
CA ASP A 346 15.77 -7.92 3.18
C ASP A 346 15.38 -7.05 4.39
N PRO A 347 15.47 -7.58 5.60
CA PRO A 347 15.22 -6.80 6.81
C PRO A 347 16.22 -5.64 7.01
N MET A 348 17.47 -5.79 6.55
CA MET A 348 18.48 -4.72 6.67
C MET A 348 18.20 -3.56 5.71
N GLY A 349 17.78 -3.88 4.50
CA GLY A 349 17.29 -2.89 3.53
C GLY A 349 16.07 -2.13 4.03
N PHE A 350 15.19 -2.80 4.77
CA PHE A 350 14.07 -2.15 5.45
C PHE A 350 14.53 -1.05 6.43
N ARG A 351 15.50 -1.37 7.31
CA ARG A 351 16.08 -0.36 8.21
C ARG A 351 16.75 0.78 7.43
N ALA A 352 17.49 0.46 6.37
CA ALA A 352 18.13 1.46 5.54
C ALA A 352 17.10 2.38 4.87
N THR A 353 16.00 1.82 4.35
CA THR A 353 14.86 2.57 3.79
C THR A 353 14.28 3.56 4.82
N ILE A 354 13.99 3.11 6.04
CA ILE A 354 13.49 3.96 7.13
C ILE A 354 14.47 5.11 7.42
N ARG A 355 15.77 4.81 7.49
CA ARG A 355 16.82 5.81 7.76
C ARG A 355 16.92 6.86 6.66
N GLU A 356 16.86 6.46 5.39
CA GLU A 356 16.90 7.38 4.27
C GLU A 356 15.69 8.30 4.26
N MET A 357 14.48 7.75 4.41
CA MET A 357 13.25 8.55 4.48
C MET A 357 13.29 9.55 5.65
N TYR A 358 13.62 9.08 6.85
CA TYR A 358 13.67 9.96 8.01
C TYR A 358 14.75 11.04 7.88
N SER A 359 15.91 10.70 7.32
CA SER A 359 16.98 11.67 7.06
C SER A 359 16.54 12.78 6.09
N ARG A 360 15.70 12.42 5.10
CA ARG A 360 15.26 13.34 4.04
C ARG A 360 14.08 14.21 4.48
N TYR A 361 13.09 13.64 5.16
CA TYR A 361 11.80 14.29 5.41
C TYR A 361 11.54 14.71 6.85
N ARG A 362 12.14 14.05 7.84
CA ARG A 362 11.99 14.35 9.28
C ARG A 362 10.54 14.30 9.76
N LEU A 363 9.68 13.51 9.14
CA LEU A 363 8.31 13.27 9.55
C LEU A 363 8.18 11.93 10.27
N PRO A 364 7.23 11.79 11.21
CA PRO A 364 6.87 10.49 11.76
C PRO A 364 6.47 9.52 10.66
N MET A 365 6.74 8.22 10.86
CA MET A 365 6.47 7.21 9.84
C MET A 365 5.66 6.05 10.42
N VAL A 366 4.78 5.47 9.60
CA VAL A 366 4.09 4.22 9.89
C VAL A 366 4.28 3.25 8.74
N VAL A 367 4.64 2.01 9.05
CA VAL A 367 4.64 0.93 8.05
C VAL A 367 3.20 0.51 7.84
N THR A 368 2.68 0.75 6.66
CA THR A 368 1.28 0.47 6.29
C THR A 368 1.09 -0.92 5.69
N GLU A 369 2.16 -1.50 5.14
CA GLU A 369 2.21 -2.90 4.72
C GLU A 369 3.64 -3.43 4.82
N ASN A 370 3.78 -4.66 5.30
CA ASN A 370 4.98 -5.48 5.24
C ASN A 370 4.61 -6.94 5.53
N GLY A 371 5.09 -7.88 4.76
CA GLY A 371 4.74 -9.28 4.96
C GLY A 371 5.24 -10.17 3.84
N LEU A 372 4.94 -11.44 3.94
CA LEU A 372 5.21 -12.42 2.89
C LEU A 372 3.96 -13.26 2.61
N GLY A 373 3.73 -13.54 1.32
CA GLY A 373 2.77 -14.56 0.91
C GLY A 373 3.41 -15.94 0.95
N ALA A 374 2.63 -16.94 1.33
CA ALA A 374 3.05 -18.33 1.41
C ALA A 374 1.88 -19.29 1.13
N TYR A 375 2.21 -20.56 0.83
CA TYR A 375 1.26 -21.66 0.70
C TYR A 375 0.92 -22.22 2.08
N ASP A 376 0.01 -21.56 2.81
CA ASP A 376 -0.42 -22.02 4.12
C ASP A 376 -1.36 -23.23 4.00
N THR A 377 -1.18 -24.21 4.87
CA THR A 377 -2.02 -25.41 4.90
C THR A 377 -2.72 -25.53 6.25
N LEU A 378 -4.06 -25.69 6.20
CA LEU A 378 -4.86 -26.02 7.38
C LEU A 378 -4.72 -27.53 7.66
N THR A 379 -4.27 -27.88 8.86
CA THR A 379 -4.13 -29.28 9.31
C THR A 379 -5.48 -29.86 9.74
N GLU A 380 -5.58 -31.16 9.87
CA GLU A 380 -6.82 -31.86 10.29
C GLU A 380 -7.30 -31.43 11.68
N ASP A 381 -6.40 -31.00 12.56
CA ASP A 381 -6.71 -30.47 13.89
C ASP A 381 -6.98 -28.96 13.92
N GLY A 382 -7.16 -28.35 12.75
CA GLY A 382 -7.54 -26.94 12.61
C GLY A 382 -6.43 -25.94 12.92
N LYS A 383 -5.17 -26.31 12.68
CA LYS A 383 -4.01 -25.41 12.87
C LYS A 383 -3.36 -25.05 11.56
N VAL A 384 -2.64 -23.94 11.57
CA VAL A 384 -1.76 -23.50 10.48
C VAL A 384 -0.40 -23.15 11.08
N HIS A 385 0.61 -23.94 10.71
CA HIS A 385 1.98 -23.78 11.19
C HIS A 385 2.78 -22.91 10.24
N ASP A 386 2.91 -21.63 10.56
CA ASP A 386 3.53 -20.61 9.72
C ASP A 386 4.78 -19.96 10.36
N GLN A 387 5.68 -20.81 10.86
CA GLN A 387 6.94 -20.38 11.49
C GLN A 387 7.80 -19.47 10.60
N TYR A 388 7.78 -19.69 9.28
CA TYR A 388 8.44 -18.83 8.30
C TYR A 388 7.92 -17.38 8.33
N ARG A 389 6.61 -17.17 8.61
CA ARG A 389 6.03 -15.83 8.76
C ARG A 389 6.50 -15.18 10.07
N ILE A 390 6.55 -15.95 11.15
CA ILE A 390 7.09 -15.50 12.44
C ILE A 390 8.53 -15.03 12.28
N GLU A 391 9.39 -15.82 11.62
CA GLU A 391 10.79 -15.44 11.37
C GLU A 391 10.94 -14.18 10.52
N TYR A 392 10.12 -14.06 9.47
CA TYR A 392 10.11 -12.87 8.61
C TYR A 392 9.74 -11.62 9.42
N LEU A 393 8.64 -11.66 10.14
CA LEU A 393 8.14 -10.54 10.94
C LEU A 393 9.11 -10.18 12.08
N ARG A 394 9.66 -11.16 12.77
CA ARG A 394 10.66 -10.95 13.83
C ARG A 394 11.83 -10.13 13.32
N LYS A 395 12.44 -10.57 12.22
CA LYS A 395 13.60 -9.90 11.62
C LYS A 395 13.28 -8.45 11.21
N HIS A 396 12.07 -8.19 10.70
CA HIS A 396 11.66 -6.83 10.33
C HIS A 396 11.37 -5.96 11.56
N ILE A 397 10.70 -6.48 12.58
CA ILE A 397 10.42 -5.76 13.83
C ILE A 397 11.72 -5.39 14.56
N GLU A 398 12.71 -6.28 14.61
CA GLU A 398 14.05 -5.98 15.12
C GLU A 398 14.68 -4.78 14.39
N GLN A 399 14.50 -4.70 13.07
CA GLN A 399 15.04 -3.59 12.29
C GLN A 399 14.28 -2.27 12.51
N ILE A 400 12.99 -2.30 12.82
CA ILE A 400 12.25 -1.10 13.27
C ILE A 400 12.83 -0.58 14.58
N GLN A 401 13.06 -1.45 15.58
CA GLN A 401 13.65 -1.05 16.84
C GLN A 401 15.05 -0.46 16.66
N LEU A 402 15.84 -1.05 15.78
CA LEU A 402 17.15 -0.52 15.42
C LEU A 402 17.06 0.84 14.72
N ALA A 403 16.08 1.04 13.83
CA ALA A 403 15.85 2.33 13.18
C ALA A 403 15.42 3.42 14.16
N ILE A 404 14.56 3.08 15.15
CA ILE A 404 14.21 3.97 16.28
C ILE A 404 15.48 4.33 17.09
N SER A 405 16.36 3.36 17.29
CA SER A 405 17.65 3.58 17.99
C SER A 405 18.60 4.44 17.17
N ASP A 406 18.53 4.38 15.83
CA ASP A 406 19.25 5.28 14.91
C ASP A 406 18.70 6.72 14.92
N GLY A 407 17.52 6.93 15.51
CA GLY A 407 16.88 8.25 15.65
C GLY A 407 15.66 8.47 14.76
N ALA A 408 15.20 7.46 14.05
CA ALA A 408 13.94 7.56 13.28
C ALA A 408 12.72 7.60 14.22
N GLU A 409 11.71 8.35 13.83
CA GLU A 409 10.43 8.43 14.52
C GLU A 409 9.42 7.49 13.85
N MET A 410 9.15 6.37 14.50
CA MET A 410 8.20 5.36 14.03
C MET A 410 6.95 5.38 14.90
N MET A 411 5.78 5.52 14.25
CA MET A 411 4.47 5.58 14.91
C MET A 411 3.80 4.22 15.03
N GLY A 412 4.06 3.30 14.08
CA GLY A 412 3.34 2.04 14.03
C GLY A 412 3.83 1.08 12.96
N TYR A 413 3.28 -0.13 13.04
CA TYR A 413 3.57 -1.23 12.14
C TYR A 413 2.32 -2.06 11.86
N CYS A 414 1.90 -2.11 10.60
CA CYS A 414 0.73 -2.84 10.12
C CYS A 414 1.14 -3.87 9.06
N PRO A 415 1.48 -5.10 9.47
CA PRO A 415 1.77 -6.17 8.51
C PRO A 415 0.63 -6.41 7.51
N TRP A 416 0.99 -6.83 6.31
CA TRP A 416 0.07 -7.37 5.32
C TRP A 416 0.03 -8.89 5.45
N SER A 417 -1.09 -9.51 5.90
CA SER A 417 -2.38 -8.91 6.19
C SER A 417 -2.97 -9.40 7.52
N ALA A 418 -4.03 -8.76 8.00
CA ALA A 418 -4.73 -9.19 9.22
C ALA A 418 -5.35 -10.58 9.05
N ILE A 419 -6.06 -10.80 7.95
CA ILE A 419 -6.69 -12.07 7.57
C ILE A 419 -6.27 -12.44 6.15
N ASP A 420 -6.37 -13.71 5.78
CA ASP A 420 -6.16 -14.14 4.40
C ASP A 420 -7.15 -13.45 3.46
N LEU A 421 -6.67 -13.06 2.30
CA LEU A 421 -7.39 -12.31 1.30
C LEU A 421 -6.95 -12.71 -0.11
N ILE A 422 -7.67 -12.25 -1.13
CA ILE A 422 -7.30 -12.52 -2.52
C ILE A 422 -6.06 -11.70 -2.89
N SER A 423 -4.96 -12.36 -3.22
CA SER A 423 -3.77 -11.70 -3.76
C SER A 423 -4.07 -11.14 -5.15
N THR A 424 -3.51 -9.98 -5.47
CA THR A 424 -3.79 -9.25 -6.72
C THR A 424 -3.51 -10.08 -8.00
N HIS A 425 -2.50 -10.94 -7.97
CA HIS A 425 -2.06 -11.72 -9.15
C HIS A 425 -2.10 -13.23 -8.93
N GLU A 426 -2.08 -13.70 -7.67
CA GLU A 426 -1.88 -15.11 -7.33
C GLU A 426 -3.14 -15.72 -6.69
N GLY A 427 -4.24 -14.99 -6.62
CA GLY A 427 -5.49 -15.47 -6.04
C GLY A 427 -5.40 -15.79 -4.55
N MET A 428 -6.16 -16.79 -4.11
CA MET A 428 -6.26 -17.18 -2.71
C MET A 428 -5.12 -18.08 -2.23
N VAL A 429 -4.38 -18.70 -3.13
CA VAL A 429 -3.29 -19.61 -2.77
C VAL A 429 -2.12 -18.89 -2.09
N LYS A 430 -1.90 -17.62 -2.42
CA LYS A 430 -0.88 -16.77 -1.80
C LYS A 430 -1.44 -16.09 -0.55
N ARG A 431 -1.24 -16.72 0.58
CA ARG A 431 -1.81 -16.30 1.87
C ARG A 431 -0.87 -15.43 2.67
N TYR A 432 -1.39 -14.37 3.25
CA TYR A 432 -0.62 -13.37 3.99
C TYR A 432 -1.04 -13.21 5.45
N GLY A 433 -2.28 -13.61 5.78
CA GLY A 433 -2.93 -13.28 7.05
C GLY A 433 -2.33 -13.96 8.27
N PHE A 434 -2.57 -13.38 9.44
CA PHE A 434 -2.46 -14.05 10.74
C PHE A 434 -3.62 -14.99 10.99
N ILE A 435 -4.73 -14.77 10.31
CA ILE A 435 -5.96 -15.53 10.40
C ILE A 435 -6.19 -16.18 9.05
N TYR A 436 -6.24 -17.52 9.07
CA TYR A 436 -6.57 -18.32 7.89
C TYR A 436 -8.06 -18.25 7.61
N VAL A 437 -8.43 -18.09 6.35
CA VAL A 437 -9.81 -18.16 5.86
C VAL A 437 -9.99 -19.48 5.13
N ASP A 438 -10.96 -20.29 5.59
CA ASP A 438 -11.21 -21.62 5.01
C ASP A 438 -11.94 -21.51 3.68
N ARG A 439 -11.17 -21.25 2.65
CA ARG A 439 -11.55 -21.33 1.24
C ARG A 439 -10.36 -21.70 0.38
N ASP A 440 -10.62 -22.35 -0.72
CA ASP A 440 -9.65 -22.52 -1.81
C ASP A 440 -9.90 -21.51 -2.93
N GLU A 441 -9.20 -21.66 -4.05
CA GLU A 441 -9.33 -20.75 -5.17
C GLU A 441 -10.75 -20.70 -5.72
N PHE A 442 -11.39 -21.86 -5.94
CA PHE A 442 -12.71 -22.00 -6.54
C PHE A 442 -13.76 -22.63 -5.63
N ASP A 443 -13.38 -23.05 -4.42
CA ASP A 443 -14.27 -23.61 -3.42
C ASP A 443 -14.30 -22.68 -2.20
N LEU A 444 -15.47 -22.11 -1.95
CA LEU A 444 -15.68 -21.20 -0.83
C LEU A 444 -15.69 -21.93 0.54
N LYS A 445 -15.83 -23.25 0.56
CA LYS A 445 -15.90 -24.05 1.78
C LYS A 445 -16.81 -23.41 2.84
N THR A 446 -16.29 -23.26 4.07
CA THR A 446 -17.05 -22.63 5.16
C THR A 446 -16.77 -21.17 5.38
N LEU A 447 -15.69 -20.64 4.81
CA LEU A 447 -15.15 -19.31 5.10
C LEU A 447 -14.84 -19.10 6.59
N ASP A 448 -14.67 -20.15 7.37
CA ASP A 448 -14.35 -20.05 8.79
C ASP A 448 -12.94 -19.49 9.02
N ARG A 449 -12.75 -18.90 10.21
CA ARG A 449 -11.51 -18.26 10.62
C ARG A 449 -10.71 -19.16 11.53
N TYR A 450 -9.45 -19.46 11.15
CA TYR A 450 -8.52 -20.22 11.99
C TYR A 450 -7.30 -19.38 12.33
N LYS A 451 -6.93 -19.39 13.61
CA LYS A 451 -5.76 -18.65 14.10
C LYS A 451 -4.50 -19.42 13.72
N LYS A 452 -3.57 -18.78 13.00
CA LYS A 452 -2.26 -19.36 12.67
C LYS A 452 -1.31 -19.28 13.87
N ASP A 453 -0.17 -19.95 13.82
CA ASP A 453 0.84 -19.86 14.89
C ASP A 453 1.34 -18.42 15.03
N SER A 454 1.49 -17.70 13.92
CA SER A 454 1.84 -16.28 13.89
C SER A 454 0.83 -15.37 14.61
N PHE A 455 -0.45 -15.76 14.70
CA PHE A 455 -1.46 -15.02 15.48
C PHE A 455 -1.06 -14.95 16.96
N TYR A 456 -0.70 -16.07 17.55
CA TYR A 456 -0.35 -16.14 18.97
C TYR A 456 0.99 -15.49 19.26
N TRP A 457 1.96 -15.65 18.35
CA TRP A 457 3.24 -14.98 18.45
C TRP A 457 3.09 -13.46 18.38
N TYR A 458 2.34 -12.93 17.40
CA TYR A 458 2.16 -11.49 17.25
C TYR A 458 1.34 -10.88 18.40
N LYS A 459 0.36 -11.63 18.95
CA LYS A 459 -0.34 -11.26 20.19
C LYS A 459 0.64 -11.02 21.35
N LYS A 460 1.65 -11.87 21.50
CA LYS A 460 2.69 -11.73 22.51
C LYS A 460 3.59 -10.51 22.25
N VAL A 461 3.97 -10.30 20.99
CA VAL A 461 4.74 -9.11 20.57
C VAL A 461 3.99 -7.82 20.94
N ILE A 462 2.71 -7.73 20.62
CA ILE A 462 1.88 -6.56 20.93
C ILE A 462 1.75 -6.37 22.45
N ALA A 463 1.49 -7.43 23.20
CA ALA A 463 1.32 -7.38 24.65
C ALA A 463 2.59 -6.90 25.36
N SER A 464 3.76 -7.23 24.84
CA SER A 464 5.07 -6.79 25.37
C SER A 464 5.55 -5.47 24.77
N ASN A 465 4.75 -4.81 23.92
CA ASN A 465 5.18 -3.62 23.16
C ASN A 465 6.50 -3.85 22.39
N GLY A 466 6.65 -5.04 21.78
CA GLY A 466 7.81 -5.39 20.98
C GLY A 466 9.05 -5.83 21.78
N GLU A 467 8.95 -5.99 23.11
CA GLU A 467 10.09 -6.42 23.94
C GLU A 467 10.33 -7.95 23.87
N ASP A 468 9.27 -8.74 23.67
CA ASP A 468 9.35 -10.20 23.57
C ASP A 468 9.09 -10.66 22.12
N LEU A 469 10.18 -10.93 21.41
CA LEU A 469 10.20 -11.48 20.05
C LEU A 469 10.57 -12.98 20.02
N THR A 470 10.63 -13.66 21.15
CA THR A 470 10.93 -15.11 21.22
C THR A 470 9.83 -15.95 20.56
N ASP A 471 10.04 -17.27 20.42
CA ASP A 471 9.02 -18.19 19.90
C ASP A 471 7.89 -18.44 20.90
#